data_84d33f1c8edeaee1c5a36f416d071cb0
#
_entry.id   84d33f1c8edeaee1c5a36f416d071cb0
#
_cell.length_a   1.000
_cell.length_b   1.000
_cell.length_c   1.000
_cell.angle_alpha   90.00
_cell.angle_beta   90.00
_cell.angle_gamma   90.00
#
_symmetry.space_group_name_H-M   'P 1'
#
loop_
_entity.id
_entity.type
_entity.pdbx_description
1 polymer ?
#
loop_
_entity_poly.entity_id
_entity_poly.type
_entity_poly.pdbx_seq_one_letter_code
_entity_poly.pdbx_strand_id
1 'polypeptide(L)'
;MIVPHFSVDAANGSVVAVAVGAFLATISGYIGNQIENRNRRRDKERGAALLFGEILVGIKVTLAFADATRGRGDPYGPVTMRMIRAVQRETQSYDRNREALFDIRDPKVRAQIHILMARLIIALDGIVDANREILSTETAMRLRGNSDSSYAEFAALRDLYVQDRAQSFDFALEVSEEIAPLLLKLRRVARYSFEAHETVVRTTVSQQVVGGPSPG
;
A
#
# COMPACT_ATOMS: atom_id res chain seq x y z
N MET A 1 87.82 -20.64 -7.89
CA MET A 1 87.07 -20.07 -6.75
C MET A 1 85.98 -19.21 -7.41
N ILE A 2 84.75 -19.76 -7.59
CA ILE A 2 83.65 -19.11 -8.29
C ILE A 2 82.75 -18.52 -7.20
N VAL A 3 82.67 -17.21 -7.15
CA VAL A 3 81.77 -16.47 -6.23
C VAL A 3 80.43 -16.36 -6.88
N PRO A 4 79.35 -16.84 -6.28
CA PRO A 4 78.03 -16.66 -6.84
C PRO A 4 77.55 -15.21 -6.58
N HIS A 5 77.41 -14.44 -7.65
CA HIS A 5 76.67 -13.17 -7.62
C HIS A 5 75.18 -13.47 -7.46
N PHE A 6 74.69 -13.38 -6.22
CA PHE A 6 73.26 -13.30 -5.96
C PHE A 6 72.76 -11.91 -6.42
N SER A 7 72.02 -11.88 -7.48
CA SER A 7 71.38 -10.65 -7.96
C SER A 7 70.21 -10.29 -7.03
N VAL A 8 70.41 -9.38 -6.10
CA VAL A 8 69.43 -8.84 -5.15
C VAL A 8 68.31 -8.08 -5.87
N ASP A 9 68.55 -7.64 -7.12
CA ASP A 9 67.57 -6.85 -7.91
C ASP A 9 66.31 -7.64 -8.33
N ALA A 10 66.45 -8.94 -8.59
CA ALA A 10 65.28 -9.76 -9.03
C ALA A 10 64.28 -10.02 -7.89
N ALA A 11 64.73 -10.07 -6.64
CA ALA A 11 63.89 -10.29 -5.47
C ALA A 11 63.03 -9.06 -5.12
N ASN A 12 63.57 -7.86 -5.27
CA ASN A 12 62.86 -6.61 -4.99
C ASN A 12 61.76 -6.34 -6.01
N GLY A 13 61.94 -6.65 -7.31
CA GLY A 13 60.93 -6.52 -8.33
C GLY A 13 59.72 -7.42 -8.13
N SER A 14 59.95 -8.64 -7.61
CA SER A 14 58.90 -9.63 -7.28
C SER A 14 58.02 -9.16 -6.12
N VAL A 15 58.60 -8.64 -5.04
CA VAL A 15 57.87 -8.13 -3.86
C VAL A 15 57.04 -6.91 -4.21
N VAL A 16 57.51 -5.99 -5.02
CA VAL A 16 56.76 -4.81 -5.48
C VAL A 16 55.57 -5.25 -6.36
N ALA A 17 55.76 -6.20 -7.26
CA ALA A 17 54.71 -6.71 -8.12
C ALA A 17 53.60 -7.38 -7.31
N VAL A 18 53.94 -8.18 -6.28
CA VAL A 18 52.97 -8.80 -5.36
C VAL A 18 52.22 -7.74 -4.57
N ALA A 19 52.92 -6.73 -4.03
CA ALA A 19 52.28 -5.65 -3.25
C ALA A 19 51.31 -4.82 -4.12
N VAL A 20 51.70 -4.48 -5.33
CA VAL A 20 50.80 -3.77 -6.28
C VAL A 20 49.62 -4.64 -6.68
N GLY A 21 49.82 -5.93 -6.96
CA GLY A 21 48.76 -6.87 -7.24
C GLY A 21 47.74 -7.00 -6.09
N ALA A 22 48.23 -7.13 -4.84
CA ALA A 22 47.38 -7.19 -3.65
C ALA A 22 46.57 -5.89 -3.45
N PHE A 23 47.22 -4.73 -3.67
CA PHE A 23 46.58 -3.43 -3.56
C PHE A 23 45.47 -3.25 -4.61
N LEU A 24 45.74 -3.61 -5.88
CA LEU A 24 44.75 -3.56 -6.95
C LEU A 24 43.56 -4.53 -6.69
N ALA A 25 43.85 -5.73 -6.22
CA ALA A 25 42.82 -6.70 -5.85
C ALA A 25 41.91 -6.17 -4.72
N THR A 26 42.49 -5.54 -3.71
CA THR A 26 41.75 -4.95 -2.59
C THR A 26 40.85 -3.79 -3.04
N ILE A 27 41.37 -2.90 -3.89
CA ILE A 27 40.59 -1.79 -4.46
C ILE A 27 39.45 -2.32 -5.35
N SER A 28 39.73 -3.30 -6.19
CA SER A 28 38.71 -3.93 -7.08
C SER A 28 37.61 -4.60 -6.25
N GLY A 29 37.96 -5.30 -5.17
CA GLY A 29 37.00 -5.89 -4.26
C GLY A 29 36.14 -4.86 -3.52
N TYR A 30 36.74 -3.76 -3.08
CA TYR A 30 36.04 -2.65 -2.43
C TYR A 30 35.06 -1.95 -3.39
N ILE A 31 35.49 -1.64 -4.60
CA ILE A 31 34.65 -1.01 -5.63
C ILE A 31 33.49 -1.96 -6.03
N GLY A 32 33.78 -3.24 -6.24
CA GLY A 32 32.78 -4.27 -6.54
C GLY A 32 31.69 -4.34 -5.48
N ASN A 33 32.07 -4.44 -4.19
CA ASN A 33 31.16 -4.43 -3.07
C ASN A 33 30.31 -3.15 -2.99
N GLN A 34 30.90 -2.00 -3.30
CA GLN A 34 30.20 -0.73 -3.25
C GLN A 34 29.15 -0.60 -4.35
N ILE A 35 29.46 -1.09 -5.56
CA ILE A 35 28.52 -1.13 -6.69
C ILE A 35 27.39 -2.10 -6.40
N GLU A 36 27.69 -3.30 -5.89
CA GLU A 36 26.70 -4.30 -5.53
C GLU A 36 25.75 -3.78 -4.43
N ASN A 37 26.27 -3.17 -3.38
CA ASN A 37 25.46 -2.57 -2.32
C ASN A 37 24.55 -1.45 -2.83
N ARG A 38 25.01 -0.64 -3.79
CA ARG A 38 24.18 0.40 -4.42
C ARG A 38 23.07 -0.22 -5.26
N ASN A 39 23.36 -1.28 -6.01
CA ASN A 39 22.37 -1.98 -6.82
C ASN A 39 21.32 -2.65 -5.95
N ARG A 40 21.71 -3.40 -4.93
CA ARG A 40 20.79 -4.02 -3.94
C ARG A 40 19.86 -2.99 -3.29
N ARG A 41 20.39 -1.81 -2.92
CA ARG A 41 19.56 -0.73 -2.36
C ARG A 41 18.57 -0.17 -3.37
N ARG A 42 18.96 -0.02 -4.64
CA ARG A 42 18.06 0.43 -5.71
C ARG A 42 16.96 -0.60 -6.00
N ASP A 43 17.31 -1.88 -5.99
CA ASP A 43 16.36 -2.96 -6.22
C ASP A 43 15.32 -3.04 -5.08
N LYS A 44 15.76 -2.88 -3.82
CA LYS A 44 14.85 -2.79 -2.67
C LYS A 44 13.92 -1.57 -2.78
N GLU A 45 14.45 -0.40 -3.09
CA GLU A 45 13.67 0.82 -3.29
C GLU A 45 12.64 0.65 -4.40
N ARG A 46 13.04 0.03 -5.52
CA ARG A 46 12.16 -0.27 -6.63
C ARG A 46 11.07 -1.28 -6.24
N GLY A 47 11.43 -2.35 -5.53
CA GLY A 47 10.48 -3.34 -5.02
C GLY A 47 9.45 -2.73 -4.07
N ALA A 48 9.88 -1.88 -3.14
CA ALA A 48 9.00 -1.16 -2.24
C ALA A 48 8.04 -0.21 -3.00
N ALA A 49 8.57 0.53 -3.99
CA ALA A 49 7.75 1.43 -4.79
C ALA A 49 6.71 0.69 -5.65
N LEU A 50 7.03 -0.49 -6.17
CA LEU A 50 6.09 -1.37 -6.86
C LEU A 50 4.99 -1.84 -5.91
N LEU A 51 5.37 -2.42 -4.77
CA LEU A 51 4.43 -2.95 -3.77
C LEU A 51 3.41 -1.90 -3.33
N PHE A 52 3.88 -0.72 -2.89
CA PHE A 52 2.97 0.33 -2.44
C PHE A 52 2.17 0.94 -3.59
N GLY A 53 2.74 0.99 -4.79
CA GLY A 53 2.01 1.43 -5.98
C GLY A 53 0.83 0.50 -6.31
N GLU A 54 1.03 -0.82 -6.26
CA GLU A 54 -0.02 -1.81 -6.50
C GLU A 54 -1.12 -1.75 -5.43
N ILE A 55 -0.76 -1.66 -4.15
CA ILE A 55 -1.72 -1.48 -3.05
C ILE A 55 -2.57 -0.22 -3.27
N LEU A 56 -1.94 0.91 -3.58
CA LEU A 56 -2.63 2.17 -3.78
C LEU A 56 -3.55 2.16 -5.01
N VAL A 57 -3.16 1.49 -6.09
CA VAL A 57 -4.04 1.28 -7.26
C VAL A 57 -5.24 0.43 -6.89
N GLY A 58 -5.03 -0.68 -6.17
CA GLY A 58 -6.10 -1.55 -5.69
C GLY A 58 -7.13 -0.78 -4.86
N ILE A 59 -6.66 0.03 -3.92
CA ILE A 59 -7.50 0.90 -3.08
C ILE A 59 -8.29 1.90 -3.95
N LYS A 60 -7.62 2.66 -4.80
CA LYS A 60 -8.24 3.70 -5.65
C LYS A 60 -9.34 3.12 -6.52
N VAL A 61 -9.05 2.03 -7.22
CA VAL A 61 -10.01 1.40 -8.13
C VAL A 61 -11.20 0.85 -7.37
N THR A 62 -10.96 0.15 -6.26
CA THR A 62 -12.03 -0.47 -5.48
C THR A 62 -12.93 0.58 -4.82
N LEU A 63 -12.39 1.70 -4.31
CA LEU A 63 -13.18 2.82 -3.80
C LEU A 63 -14.01 3.50 -4.89
N ALA A 64 -13.45 3.69 -6.08
CA ALA A 64 -14.20 4.24 -7.21
C ALA A 64 -15.40 3.36 -7.62
N PHE A 65 -15.24 2.03 -7.55
CA PHE A 65 -16.36 1.10 -7.76
C PHE A 65 -17.36 1.13 -6.61
N ALA A 66 -16.91 1.25 -5.36
CA ALA A 66 -17.80 1.38 -4.21
C ALA A 66 -18.65 2.65 -4.33
N ASP A 67 -18.07 3.76 -4.76
CA ASP A 67 -18.80 5.01 -5.01
C ASP A 67 -19.81 4.86 -6.16
N ALA A 68 -19.41 4.26 -7.28
CA ALA A 68 -20.30 3.99 -8.40
C ALA A 68 -21.49 3.07 -8.03
N THR A 69 -21.30 2.14 -7.09
CA THR A 69 -22.38 1.27 -6.59
C THR A 69 -23.27 1.99 -5.59
N ARG A 70 -22.75 2.92 -4.79
CA ARG A 70 -23.51 3.78 -3.87
C ARG A 70 -24.62 4.54 -4.59
N GLY A 71 -24.39 4.95 -5.84
CA GLY A 71 -25.41 5.63 -6.67
C GLY A 71 -26.46 4.72 -7.30
N ARG A 72 -26.41 3.39 -7.13
CA ARG A 72 -27.27 2.42 -7.81
C ARG A 72 -28.08 1.57 -6.85
N GLY A 73 -29.03 2.16 -6.13
CA GLY A 73 -29.91 1.44 -5.20
C GLY A 73 -29.59 1.74 -3.73
N ASP A 74 -29.49 0.69 -2.87
CA ASP A 74 -29.08 0.91 -1.47
C ASP A 74 -27.60 1.37 -1.41
N PRO A 75 -27.35 2.62 -1.00
CA PRO A 75 -26.00 3.21 -1.01
C PRO A 75 -24.97 2.40 -0.22
N TYR A 76 -25.41 1.68 0.80
CA TYR A 76 -24.56 0.87 1.67
C TYR A 76 -24.98 -0.60 1.70
N GLY A 77 -25.58 -1.05 0.60
CA GLY A 77 -25.97 -2.43 0.43
C GLY A 77 -24.80 -3.42 0.43
N PRO A 78 -25.09 -4.72 0.36
CA PRO A 78 -24.09 -5.77 0.49
C PRO A 78 -22.90 -5.64 -0.49
N VAL A 79 -23.16 -5.11 -1.69
CA VAL A 79 -22.11 -4.94 -2.72
C VAL A 79 -21.13 -3.85 -2.32
N THR A 80 -21.63 -2.65 -1.99
CA THR A 80 -20.79 -1.52 -1.53
C THR A 80 -19.99 -1.91 -0.29
N MET A 81 -20.63 -2.53 0.71
CA MET A 81 -19.96 -2.96 1.94
C MET A 81 -18.92 -4.07 1.69
N ARG A 82 -19.12 -4.91 0.68
CA ARG A 82 -18.09 -5.90 0.27
C ARG A 82 -16.86 -5.22 -0.31
N MET A 83 -17.04 -4.17 -1.09
CA MET A 83 -15.93 -3.38 -1.64
C MET A 83 -15.17 -2.63 -0.55
N ILE A 84 -15.86 -2.01 0.40
CA ILE A 84 -15.22 -1.37 1.55
C ILE A 84 -14.34 -2.37 2.32
N ARG A 85 -14.84 -3.59 2.57
CA ARG A 85 -14.04 -4.66 3.19
C ARG A 85 -12.86 -5.12 2.31
N ALA A 86 -12.99 -5.04 0.97
CA ALA A 86 -11.87 -5.32 0.09
C ALA A 86 -10.78 -4.24 0.23
N VAL A 87 -11.16 -2.96 0.29
CA VAL A 87 -10.21 -1.87 0.56
C VAL A 87 -9.53 -2.03 1.93
N GLN A 88 -10.27 -2.44 2.97
CA GLN A 88 -9.67 -2.74 4.28
C GLN A 88 -8.62 -3.87 4.20
N ARG A 89 -8.82 -4.88 3.36
CA ARG A 89 -7.78 -5.92 3.15
C ARG A 89 -6.51 -5.36 2.49
N GLU A 90 -6.65 -4.40 1.58
CA GLU A 90 -5.50 -3.71 1.00
C GLU A 90 -4.75 -2.86 2.05
N THR A 91 -5.47 -2.18 2.95
CA THR A 91 -4.82 -1.46 4.06
C THR A 91 -4.09 -2.41 5.02
N GLN A 92 -4.63 -3.61 5.27
CA GLN A 92 -3.94 -4.65 6.04
C GLN A 92 -2.68 -5.17 5.32
N SER A 93 -2.69 -5.21 3.97
CA SER A 93 -1.49 -5.55 3.19
C SER A 93 -0.41 -4.49 3.35
N TYR A 94 -0.80 -3.21 3.41
CA TYR A 94 0.10 -2.13 3.75
C TYR A 94 0.72 -2.32 5.15
N ASP A 95 -0.10 -2.57 6.17
CA ASP A 95 0.38 -2.71 7.56
C ASP A 95 1.38 -3.85 7.70
N ARG A 96 1.12 -4.99 7.05
CA ARG A 96 2.04 -6.14 7.05
C ARG A 96 3.38 -5.86 6.37
N ASN A 97 3.41 -4.93 5.43
CA ASN A 97 4.61 -4.58 4.66
C ASN A 97 5.17 -3.20 5.02
N ARG A 98 4.73 -2.60 6.13
CA ARG A 98 5.09 -1.24 6.53
C ARG A 98 6.59 -1.01 6.63
N GLU A 99 7.36 -2.03 6.99
CA GLU A 99 8.82 -1.95 7.07
C GLU A 99 9.46 -1.66 5.71
N ALA A 100 8.87 -2.13 4.60
CA ALA A 100 9.37 -1.84 3.27
C ALA A 100 9.34 -0.34 2.90
N LEU A 101 8.57 0.49 3.62
CA LEU A 101 8.61 1.95 3.44
C LEU A 101 10.01 2.53 3.66
N PHE A 102 10.81 1.94 4.56
CA PHE A 102 12.16 2.42 4.83
C PHE A 102 13.13 2.22 3.65
N ASP A 103 12.79 1.33 2.72
CA ASP A 103 13.57 1.15 1.49
C ASP A 103 13.35 2.29 0.49
N ILE A 104 12.25 3.05 0.57
CA ILE A 104 12.02 4.26 -0.24
C ILE A 104 12.89 5.39 0.32
N ARG A 105 13.81 5.93 -0.50
CA ARG A 105 14.78 6.92 -0.04
C ARG A 105 14.17 8.27 0.28
N ASP A 106 13.19 8.71 -0.52
CA ASP A 106 12.56 10.01 -0.33
C ASP A 106 11.69 10.02 0.93
N PRO A 107 12.10 10.75 2.00
CA PRO A 107 11.35 10.79 3.25
C PRO A 107 9.97 11.45 3.09
N LYS A 108 9.81 12.34 2.10
CA LYS A 108 8.52 13.00 1.82
C LYS A 108 7.53 12.00 1.25
N VAL A 109 7.98 11.15 0.32
CA VAL A 109 7.14 10.09 -0.26
C VAL A 109 6.73 9.08 0.82
N ARG A 110 7.67 8.66 1.69
CA ARG A 110 7.35 7.78 2.83
C ARG A 110 6.28 8.37 3.73
N ALA A 111 6.47 9.64 4.14
CA ALA A 111 5.52 10.33 5.00
C ALA A 111 4.15 10.48 4.33
N GLN A 112 4.11 10.80 3.04
CA GLN A 112 2.86 10.92 2.29
C GLN A 112 2.10 9.59 2.22
N ILE A 113 2.79 8.47 1.92
CA ILE A 113 2.16 7.14 1.94
C ILE A 113 1.60 6.85 3.33
N HIS A 114 2.40 7.08 4.38
CA HIS A 114 2.00 6.77 5.75
C HIS A 114 0.79 7.59 6.19
N ILE A 115 0.79 8.90 5.95
CA ILE A 115 -0.31 9.80 6.33
C ILE A 115 -1.58 9.44 5.55
N LEU A 116 -1.47 9.22 4.23
CA LEU A 116 -2.58 8.81 3.40
C LEU A 116 -3.21 7.51 3.90
N MET A 117 -2.39 6.49 4.18
CA MET A 117 -2.88 5.21 4.68
C MET A 117 -3.52 5.34 6.07
N ALA A 118 -2.96 6.13 6.98
CA ALA A 118 -3.54 6.35 8.29
C ALA A 118 -4.93 7.02 8.20
N ARG A 119 -5.07 8.06 7.37
CA ARG A 119 -6.36 8.74 7.14
C ARG A 119 -7.38 7.78 6.51
N LEU A 120 -6.96 6.98 5.57
CA LEU A 120 -7.82 6.01 4.90
C LEU A 120 -8.30 4.92 5.86
N ILE A 121 -7.43 4.38 6.72
CA ILE A 121 -7.80 3.40 7.74
C ILE A 121 -8.87 3.97 8.67
N ILE A 122 -8.68 5.18 9.18
CA ILE A 122 -9.67 5.86 10.04
C ILE A 122 -11.02 5.98 9.33
N ALA A 123 -11.02 6.41 8.06
CA ALA A 123 -12.24 6.54 7.28
C ALA A 123 -12.96 5.20 7.08
N LEU A 124 -12.22 4.14 6.72
CA LEU A 124 -12.78 2.81 6.49
C LEU A 124 -13.32 2.16 7.76
N ASP A 125 -12.63 2.32 8.88
CA ASP A 125 -13.08 1.84 10.17
C ASP A 125 -14.35 2.58 10.59
N GLY A 126 -14.42 3.91 10.39
CA GLY A 126 -15.63 4.70 10.63
C GLY A 126 -16.84 4.20 9.84
N ILE A 127 -16.66 3.84 8.55
CA ILE A 127 -17.74 3.27 7.73
C ILE A 127 -18.25 1.94 8.32
N VAL A 128 -17.32 1.06 8.67
CA VAL A 128 -17.66 -0.30 9.13
C VAL A 128 -18.28 -0.28 10.52
N ASP A 129 -17.75 0.54 11.42
CA ASP A 129 -18.27 0.68 12.78
C ASP A 129 -19.65 1.32 12.79
N ALA A 130 -19.83 2.43 12.07
CA ALA A 130 -21.14 3.05 11.92
C ALA A 130 -22.17 2.08 11.31
N ASN A 131 -21.78 1.30 10.29
CA ASN A 131 -22.67 0.28 9.72
C ASN A 131 -23.05 -0.81 10.72
N ARG A 132 -22.12 -1.24 11.60
CA ARG A 132 -22.40 -2.21 12.67
C ARG A 132 -23.39 -1.63 13.67
N GLU A 133 -23.19 -0.39 14.08
CA GLU A 133 -24.07 0.29 15.04
C GLU A 133 -25.49 0.53 14.46
N ILE A 134 -25.62 0.85 13.17
CA ILE A 134 -26.90 0.94 12.48
C ILE A 134 -27.67 -0.38 12.61
N LEU A 135 -27.03 -1.50 12.25
CA LEU A 135 -27.65 -2.82 12.29
C LEU A 135 -28.03 -3.24 13.73
N SER A 136 -27.19 -2.93 14.71
CA SER A 136 -27.44 -3.15 16.12
C SER A 136 -28.65 -2.38 16.59
N THR A 137 -28.72 -1.08 16.28
CA THR A 137 -29.80 -0.17 16.65
C THR A 137 -31.12 -0.60 16.00
N GLU A 138 -31.11 -0.94 14.70
CA GLU A 138 -32.30 -1.45 13.98
C GLU A 138 -32.82 -2.76 14.59
N THR A 139 -31.94 -3.64 15.04
CA THR A 139 -32.30 -4.86 15.71
C THR A 139 -32.97 -4.57 17.06
N ALA A 140 -32.41 -3.63 17.83
CA ALA A 140 -32.99 -3.19 19.10
C ALA A 140 -34.38 -2.56 18.91
N MET A 141 -34.57 -1.73 17.87
CA MET A 141 -35.87 -1.15 17.51
C MET A 141 -36.92 -2.22 17.16
N ARG A 142 -36.53 -3.24 16.38
CA ARG A 142 -37.45 -4.34 16.01
C ARG A 142 -37.91 -5.16 17.23
N LEU A 143 -37.01 -5.40 18.19
CA LEU A 143 -37.32 -6.21 19.38
C LEU A 143 -38.25 -5.48 20.36
N ARG A 144 -38.20 -4.15 20.44
CA ARG A 144 -38.98 -3.36 21.41
C ARG A 144 -40.35 -2.90 20.88
N GLY A 145 -40.53 -2.84 19.57
CA GLY A 145 -41.76 -2.34 18.93
C GLY A 145 -41.92 -0.82 19.03
N ASN A 146 -42.88 -0.28 18.27
CA ASN A 146 -43.05 1.18 18.09
C ASN A 146 -43.72 1.89 19.31
N SER A 147 -44.15 1.17 20.33
CA SER A 147 -44.88 1.72 21.46
C SER A 147 -44.01 2.06 22.68
N ASP A 148 -42.73 1.78 22.63
CA ASP A 148 -41.78 2.08 23.68
C ASP A 148 -41.23 3.52 23.54
N SER A 149 -41.18 4.27 24.65
CA SER A 149 -40.61 5.64 24.69
C SER A 149 -39.17 5.71 24.22
N SER A 150 -38.43 4.61 24.34
CA SER A 150 -37.05 4.49 23.86
C SER A 150 -36.90 4.37 22.32
N TYR A 151 -38.00 4.14 21.59
CA TYR A 151 -37.97 4.02 20.12
C TYR A 151 -37.45 5.30 19.46
N ALA A 152 -37.89 6.48 19.91
CA ALA A 152 -37.44 7.76 19.40
C ALA A 152 -35.93 8.00 19.61
N GLU A 153 -35.41 7.56 20.77
CA GLU A 153 -34.00 7.64 21.09
C GLU A 153 -33.15 6.75 20.18
N PHE A 154 -33.59 5.51 19.95
CA PHE A 154 -32.92 4.61 19.00
C PHE A 154 -32.99 5.11 17.55
N ALA A 155 -34.11 5.71 17.16
CA ALA A 155 -34.25 6.30 15.82
C ALA A 155 -33.26 7.47 15.63
N ALA A 156 -33.15 8.36 16.61
CA ALA A 156 -32.20 9.47 16.59
C ALA A 156 -30.74 8.97 16.54
N LEU A 157 -30.42 7.95 17.33
CA LEU A 157 -29.09 7.33 17.35
C LEU A 157 -28.75 6.66 16.02
N ARG A 158 -29.71 5.94 15.43
CA ARG A 158 -29.54 5.37 14.08
C ARG A 158 -29.24 6.44 13.04
N ASP A 159 -29.97 7.55 13.06
CA ASP A 159 -29.81 8.64 12.10
C ASP A 159 -28.44 9.30 12.26
N LEU A 160 -27.91 9.41 13.48
CA LEU A 160 -26.54 9.85 13.75
C LEU A 160 -25.53 8.91 13.07
N TYR A 161 -25.63 7.60 13.28
CA TYR A 161 -24.72 6.63 12.67
C TYR A 161 -24.83 6.59 11.13
N VAL A 162 -26.01 6.82 10.57
CA VAL A 162 -26.20 6.96 9.13
C VAL A 162 -25.40 8.17 8.58
N GLN A 163 -25.43 9.28 9.30
CA GLN A 163 -24.65 10.46 8.96
C GLN A 163 -23.15 10.21 9.10
N ASP A 164 -22.71 9.62 10.20
CA ASP A 164 -21.30 9.29 10.44
C ASP A 164 -20.74 8.36 9.34
N ARG A 165 -21.53 7.34 8.94
CA ARG A 165 -21.14 6.44 7.85
C ARG A 165 -20.97 7.19 6.52
N ALA A 166 -21.89 8.11 6.21
CA ALA A 166 -21.82 8.90 4.98
C ALA A 166 -20.59 9.83 4.99
N GLN A 167 -20.35 10.53 6.09
CA GLN A 167 -19.19 11.42 6.25
C GLN A 167 -17.86 10.66 6.14
N SER A 168 -17.78 9.49 6.79
CA SER A 168 -16.59 8.63 6.71
C SER A 168 -16.33 8.14 5.29
N PHE A 169 -17.39 7.82 4.53
CA PHE A 169 -17.26 7.40 3.15
C PHE A 169 -16.78 8.56 2.26
N ASP A 170 -17.37 9.73 2.38
CA ASP A 170 -16.97 10.92 1.63
C ASP A 170 -15.53 11.31 1.95
N PHE A 171 -15.11 11.19 3.22
CA PHE A 171 -13.72 11.38 3.62
C PHE A 171 -12.78 10.34 2.98
N ALA A 172 -13.19 9.07 2.88
CA ALA A 172 -12.40 8.05 2.20
C ALA A 172 -12.21 8.36 0.71
N LEU A 173 -13.24 8.89 0.03
CA LEU A 173 -13.15 9.33 -1.36
C LEU A 173 -12.19 10.52 -1.51
N GLU A 174 -12.32 11.55 -0.67
CA GLU A 174 -11.40 12.69 -0.66
C GLU A 174 -9.94 12.25 -0.53
N VAL A 175 -9.65 11.38 0.46
CA VAL A 175 -8.30 10.83 0.65
C VAL A 175 -7.84 10.06 -0.57
N SER A 176 -8.71 9.35 -1.26
CA SER A 176 -8.37 8.55 -2.45
C SER A 176 -7.91 9.42 -3.63
N GLU A 177 -8.32 10.68 -3.71
CA GLU A 177 -7.84 11.62 -4.75
C GLU A 177 -6.34 11.92 -4.62
N GLU A 178 -5.81 11.87 -3.41
CA GLU A 178 -4.37 12.06 -3.15
C GLU A 178 -3.51 10.89 -3.66
N ILE A 179 -4.11 9.75 -4.00
CA ILE A 179 -3.39 8.57 -4.51
C ILE A 179 -2.76 8.85 -5.88
N ALA A 180 -3.47 9.52 -6.78
CA ALA A 180 -3.00 9.73 -8.14
C ALA A 180 -1.64 10.49 -8.22
N PRO A 181 -1.45 11.64 -7.54
CA PRO A 181 -0.16 12.33 -7.52
C PRO A 181 0.95 11.51 -6.85
N LEU A 182 0.60 10.66 -5.88
CA LEU A 182 1.56 9.78 -5.20
C LEU A 182 2.01 8.63 -6.12
N LEU A 183 1.10 8.03 -6.88
CA LEU A 183 1.42 7.03 -7.90
C LEU A 183 2.39 7.57 -8.96
N LEU A 184 2.28 8.84 -9.37
CA LEU A 184 3.23 9.44 -10.30
C LEU A 184 4.67 9.51 -9.72
N LYS A 185 4.80 9.72 -8.41
CA LYS A 185 6.11 9.70 -7.74
C LYS A 185 6.65 8.27 -7.66
N LEU A 186 5.82 7.32 -7.26
CA LEU A 186 6.20 5.90 -7.16
C LEU A 186 6.56 5.31 -8.54
N ARG A 187 5.86 5.69 -9.62
CA ARG A 187 6.17 5.30 -11.00
C ARG A 187 7.62 5.64 -11.38
N ARG A 188 8.10 6.82 -10.99
CA ARG A 188 9.48 7.25 -11.28
C ARG A 188 10.51 6.38 -10.56
N VAL A 189 10.23 6.00 -9.31
CA VAL A 189 11.11 5.14 -8.50
C VAL A 189 11.06 3.70 -8.99
N ALA A 190 9.88 3.16 -9.20
CA ALA A 190 9.62 1.80 -9.66
C ALA A 190 10.08 1.57 -11.11
N ARG A 191 10.18 2.63 -11.92
CA ARG A 191 10.35 2.55 -13.38
C ARG A 191 9.32 1.63 -14.04
N TYR A 192 8.07 1.72 -13.56
CA TYR A 192 6.97 0.86 -13.96
C TYR A 192 5.68 1.67 -14.09
N SER A 193 4.87 1.39 -15.11
CA SER A 193 3.54 1.98 -15.26
C SER A 193 2.50 1.12 -14.54
N PHE A 194 1.75 1.72 -13.62
CA PHE A 194 0.67 1.04 -12.89
C PHE A 194 -0.62 0.90 -13.71
N GLU A 195 -0.67 1.40 -14.94
CA GLU A 195 -1.86 1.35 -15.82
C GLU A 195 -2.32 -0.08 -16.12
N ALA A 196 -1.35 -0.98 -16.36
CA ALA A 196 -1.65 -2.39 -16.59
C ALA A 196 -2.29 -3.03 -15.34
N HIS A 197 -1.76 -2.74 -14.16
CA HIS A 197 -2.31 -3.21 -12.88
C HIS A 197 -3.70 -2.62 -12.65
N GLU A 198 -3.91 -1.32 -12.90
CA GLU A 198 -5.22 -0.67 -12.82
C GLU A 198 -6.25 -1.35 -13.73
N THR A 199 -5.88 -1.72 -14.95
CA THR A 199 -6.75 -2.43 -15.87
C THR A 199 -7.16 -3.81 -15.35
N VAL A 200 -6.21 -4.58 -14.81
CA VAL A 200 -6.48 -5.90 -14.22
C VAL A 200 -7.42 -5.78 -13.03
N VAL A 201 -7.15 -4.85 -12.11
CA VAL A 201 -8.00 -4.64 -10.92
C VAL A 201 -9.41 -4.21 -11.35
N ARG A 202 -9.55 -3.29 -12.30
CA ARG A 202 -10.86 -2.88 -12.84
C ARG A 202 -11.65 -4.07 -13.38
N THR A 203 -11.03 -4.91 -14.18
CA THR A 203 -11.69 -6.08 -14.77
C THR A 203 -12.13 -7.05 -13.69
N THR A 204 -11.27 -7.34 -12.72
CA THR A 204 -11.58 -8.26 -11.62
C THR A 204 -12.73 -7.75 -10.75
N VAL A 205 -12.70 -6.48 -10.37
CA VAL A 205 -13.77 -5.87 -9.56
C VAL A 205 -15.09 -5.83 -10.33
N SER A 206 -15.08 -5.49 -11.64
CA SER A 206 -16.28 -5.50 -12.46
C SER A 206 -16.92 -6.88 -12.54
N GLN A 207 -16.14 -7.95 -12.66
CA GLN A 207 -16.63 -9.33 -12.67
C GLN A 207 -17.29 -9.74 -11.35
N GLN A 208 -16.73 -9.30 -10.22
CA GLN A 208 -17.30 -9.57 -8.90
C GLN A 208 -18.64 -8.85 -8.66
N VAL A 209 -18.84 -7.70 -9.30
CA VAL A 209 -20.08 -6.92 -9.22
C VAL A 209 -21.18 -7.55 -10.06
N VAL A 210 -20.84 -8.02 -11.26
CA VAL A 210 -21.80 -8.58 -12.23
C VAL A 210 -22.11 -10.06 -11.95
N GLY A 211 -21.13 -10.80 -11.41
CA GLY A 211 -21.20 -12.24 -11.15
C GLY A 211 -21.74 -12.63 -9.76
N GLY A 212 -22.51 -11.76 -9.09
CA GLY A 212 -23.25 -12.14 -7.87
C GLY A 212 -24.11 -13.36 -8.15
N PRO A 213 -24.28 -14.30 -7.19
CA PRO A 213 -25.04 -15.53 -7.41
C PRO A 213 -26.43 -15.16 -7.89
N SER A 214 -26.79 -15.73 -9.06
CA SER A 214 -28.16 -15.67 -9.58
C SER A 214 -29.10 -16.19 -8.48
N PRO A 215 -30.17 -15.49 -8.11
CA PRO A 215 -31.12 -15.99 -7.13
C PRO A 215 -31.74 -17.25 -7.71
N GLY A 216 -31.39 -18.42 -7.13
CA GLY A 216 -32.05 -19.68 -7.35
C GLY A 216 -33.31 -19.79 -6.51
#